data_4639ddca024c9c2669145dc1835b791e
#
_entry.id   4639ddca024c9c2669145dc1835b791e
#
_cell.length_a   1.000
_cell.length_b   1.000
_cell.length_c   1.000
_cell.angle_alpha   90.00
_cell.angle_beta   90.00
_cell.angle_gamma   90.00
#
_symmetry.space_group_name_H-M   'P 1'
#
loop_
_entity.id
_entity.type
_entity.pdbx_description
1 polymer ?
#
loop_
_entity_poly.entity_id
_entity_poly.type
_entity_poly.pdbx_seq_one_letter_code
_entity_poly.pdbx_strand_id
1 'polypeptide(L)'
;MTPAMVSSELYGNYTVLKNYINYYKEQLSLNVTNNAESYKNKILNLAPSLGFRNMSKNETFQEWIDELHIYLDDMENDFNTYGLHHLGKILTGYELAEEVVTIVTSQTKIYDQLLELLYPKLSGLKFYDDIQGNLKYAKEADRLKSFLKNYSSRLVNGSSAKELNKEFGILEGTSLYNSTLYCEEIILNIQRNNEWNAILSALNGRYVKAGLFADPSYGDSIPTGYDGYASDPTRMPSHAAYESAVRIVDMLLANYYEQHGKWPELTSLILWGTEISRTEGIGVAEFMYLLGCKPVWADNGKVLGVEQIPIDELTVTLNDGSVVNRPRIDVFVSMVTNNKDWITWMLTWSSR
;
A
#
# COMPACT_ATOMS: atom_id res chain seq x y z
N MET A 1 -1.05 -1.68 17.15
CA MET A 1 0.33 -2.06 17.45
C MET A 1 1.20 -1.50 16.35
N THR A 2 2.10 -0.63 16.67
CA THR A 2 3.08 -0.09 15.74
C THR A 2 4.04 -1.21 15.35
N PRO A 3 4.45 -1.30 14.08
CA PRO A 3 5.30 -2.39 13.62
C PRO A 3 6.69 -2.30 14.22
N ALA A 4 7.30 -3.41 14.22
CA ALA A 4 8.58 -3.66 14.81
C ALA A 4 9.73 -2.96 14.05
N MET A 5 10.57 -2.24 14.77
CA MET A 5 11.64 -1.40 14.28
C MET A 5 13.00 -1.79 14.90
N VAL A 6 13.25 -3.08 15.07
CA VAL A 6 14.57 -3.60 15.53
C VAL A 6 15.02 -4.63 14.51
N SER A 7 16.25 -4.50 13.99
CA SER A 7 16.79 -5.53 13.09
C SER A 7 16.80 -6.87 13.85
N SER A 8 16.06 -7.84 13.35
CA SER A 8 16.14 -9.19 13.90
C SER A 8 17.47 -9.82 13.46
N GLU A 9 18.12 -10.59 14.35
CA GLU A 9 19.31 -11.36 13.96
C GLU A 9 19.03 -12.26 12.74
N LEU A 10 17.79 -12.75 12.63
CA LEU A 10 17.34 -13.58 11.52
C LEU A 10 17.36 -12.80 10.20
N TYR A 11 16.90 -11.54 10.20
CA TYR A 11 16.94 -10.68 9.00
C TYR A 11 18.37 -10.39 8.55
N GLY A 12 19.27 -10.10 9.49
CA GLY A 12 20.67 -9.90 9.19
C GLY A 12 21.29 -11.11 8.46
N ASN A 13 20.93 -12.33 8.86
CA ASN A 13 21.38 -13.56 8.22
C ASN A 13 20.75 -13.77 6.83
N TYR A 14 19.50 -13.39 6.60
CA TYR A 14 18.89 -13.41 5.26
C TYR A 14 19.57 -12.42 4.31
N THR A 15 19.90 -11.23 4.78
CA THR A 15 20.68 -10.24 4.01
C THR A 15 22.07 -10.77 3.66
N VAL A 16 22.74 -11.42 4.60
CA VAL A 16 24.06 -12.07 4.34
C VAL A 16 23.92 -13.15 3.27
N LEU A 17 22.89 -13.99 3.34
CA LEU A 17 22.62 -15.04 2.35
C LEU A 17 22.39 -14.43 0.96
N LYS A 18 21.55 -13.40 0.86
CA LYS A 18 21.30 -12.67 -0.39
C LYS A 18 22.58 -12.09 -0.98
N ASN A 19 23.42 -11.47 -0.14
CA ASN A 19 24.71 -10.94 -0.58
C ASN A 19 25.65 -12.05 -1.10
N TYR A 20 25.68 -13.22 -0.47
CA TYR A 20 26.47 -14.34 -0.97
C TYR A 20 25.98 -14.83 -2.33
N ILE A 21 24.66 -14.87 -2.57
CA ILE A 21 24.09 -15.22 -3.88
C ILE A 21 24.49 -14.18 -4.93
N ASN A 22 24.40 -12.89 -4.63
CA ASN A 22 24.79 -11.82 -5.54
C ASN A 22 26.28 -11.87 -5.87
N TYR A 23 27.14 -12.04 -4.88
CA TYR A 23 28.58 -12.19 -5.11
C TYR A 23 28.92 -13.45 -5.91
N TYR A 24 28.24 -14.58 -5.65
CA TYR A 24 28.42 -15.78 -6.46
C TYR A 24 28.12 -15.52 -7.93
N LYS A 25 26.96 -14.88 -8.24
CA LYS A 25 26.55 -14.53 -9.61
C LYS A 25 27.53 -13.56 -10.27
N GLU A 26 27.99 -12.57 -9.52
CA GLU A 26 29.01 -11.61 -9.98
C GLU A 26 30.34 -12.31 -10.33
N GLN A 27 30.86 -13.15 -9.44
CA GLN A 27 32.12 -13.86 -9.69
C GLN A 27 32.03 -14.81 -10.89
N LEU A 28 30.89 -15.45 -11.12
CA LEU A 28 30.64 -16.24 -12.33
C LEU A 28 30.67 -15.35 -13.58
N SER A 29 30.07 -14.18 -13.55
CA SER A 29 30.05 -13.26 -14.69
C SER A 29 31.45 -12.75 -15.05
N LEU A 30 32.34 -12.66 -14.05
CA LEU A 30 33.74 -12.24 -14.20
C LEU A 30 34.69 -13.43 -14.50
N ASN A 31 34.18 -14.66 -14.63
CA ASN A 31 34.95 -15.88 -14.82
C ASN A 31 35.97 -16.22 -13.69
N VAL A 32 35.71 -15.74 -12.47
CA VAL A 32 36.55 -15.99 -11.28
C VAL A 32 36.04 -17.23 -10.51
N THR A 33 36.34 -18.41 -11.02
CA THR A 33 35.78 -19.69 -10.55
C THR A 33 36.12 -20.03 -9.09
N ASN A 34 37.33 -19.74 -8.62
CA ASN A 34 37.73 -20.02 -7.24
C ASN A 34 36.92 -19.24 -6.20
N ASN A 35 36.64 -17.97 -6.47
CA ASN A 35 35.83 -17.17 -5.58
C ASN A 35 34.34 -17.58 -5.63
N ALA A 36 33.83 -17.88 -6.81
CA ALA A 36 32.48 -18.42 -6.97
C ALA A 36 32.25 -19.68 -6.15
N GLU A 37 33.17 -20.66 -6.17
CA GLU A 37 33.06 -21.89 -5.39
C GLU A 37 33.09 -21.64 -3.88
N SER A 38 33.86 -20.64 -3.41
CA SER A 38 33.84 -20.20 -2.01
C SER A 38 32.46 -19.70 -1.58
N TYR A 39 31.83 -18.84 -2.39
CA TYR A 39 30.48 -18.33 -2.08
C TYR A 39 29.42 -19.42 -2.18
N LYS A 40 29.52 -20.34 -3.16
CA LYS A 40 28.65 -21.51 -3.25
C LYS A 40 28.65 -22.35 -1.96
N ASN A 41 29.83 -22.63 -1.40
CA ASN A 41 29.94 -23.37 -0.15
C ASN A 41 29.31 -22.60 1.04
N LYS A 42 29.46 -21.28 1.09
CA LYS A 42 28.79 -20.43 2.12
C LYS A 42 27.27 -20.48 1.99
N ILE A 43 26.74 -20.42 0.78
CA ILE A 43 25.30 -20.50 0.51
C ILE A 43 24.76 -21.88 0.93
N LEU A 44 25.40 -22.96 0.52
CA LEU A 44 25.03 -24.35 0.87
C LEU A 44 24.96 -24.58 2.38
N ASN A 45 25.82 -23.93 3.16
CA ASN A 45 25.84 -24.05 4.61
C ASN A 45 24.84 -23.12 5.30
N LEU A 46 24.69 -21.91 4.82
CA LEU A 46 23.87 -20.88 5.49
C LEU A 46 22.36 -21.07 5.22
N ALA A 47 21.97 -21.35 3.97
CA ALA A 47 20.56 -21.44 3.62
C ALA A 47 19.79 -22.49 4.44
N PRO A 48 20.29 -23.74 4.63
CA PRO A 48 19.59 -24.71 5.46
C PRO A 48 19.52 -24.32 6.94
N SER A 49 20.53 -23.61 7.45
CA SER A 49 20.52 -23.13 8.85
C SER A 49 19.46 -22.03 9.10
N LEU A 50 18.99 -21.39 8.03
CA LEU A 50 17.91 -20.39 8.06
C LEU A 50 16.53 -21.00 7.76
N GLY A 51 16.45 -22.32 7.64
CA GLY A 51 15.18 -23.04 7.43
C GLY A 51 14.81 -23.24 5.95
N PHE A 52 15.67 -22.86 5.01
CA PHE A 52 15.43 -23.15 3.59
C PHE A 52 15.67 -24.64 3.29
N ARG A 53 14.94 -25.15 2.30
CA ARG A 53 15.14 -26.53 1.86
C ARG A 53 16.56 -26.75 1.33
N ASN A 54 17.09 -27.93 1.54
CA ASN A 54 18.34 -28.33 0.90
C ASN A 54 18.15 -28.46 -0.62
N MET A 55 19.25 -28.25 -1.36
CA MET A 55 19.29 -28.50 -2.80
C MET A 55 18.89 -29.93 -3.10
N SER A 56 17.99 -30.14 -4.06
CA SER A 56 17.55 -31.47 -4.50
C SER A 56 18.60 -32.15 -5.38
N LYS A 57 18.58 -33.50 -5.45
CA LYS A 57 19.50 -34.27 -6.31
C LYS A 57 19.24 -34.06 -7.81
N ASN A 58 18.06 -33.60 -8.18
CA ASN A 58 17.62 -33.48 -9.57
C ASN A 58 17.63 -32.04 -10.09
N GLU A 59 18.17 -31.09 -9.33
CA GLU A 59 18.26 -29.68 -9.73
C GLU A 59 19.72 -29.22 -9.79
N THR A 60 19.99 -28.22 -10.62
CA THR A 60 21.31 -27.57 -10.65
C THR A 60 21.43 -26.56 -9.50
N PHE A 61 22.65 -26.25 -9.08
CA PHE A 61 22.88 -25.23 -8.06
C PHE A 61 22.33 -23.86 -8.50
N GLN A 62 22.38 -23.57 -9.80
CA GLN A 62 21.86 -22.31 -10.36
C GLN A 62 20.33 -22.22 -10.19
N GLU A 63 19.59 -23.26 -10.55
CA GLU A 63 18.13 -23.28 -10.37
C GLU A 63 17.74 -23.10 -8.91
N TRP A 64 18.42 -23.79 -7.99
CA TRP A 64 18.15 -23.68 -6.57
C TRP A 64 18.42 -22.28 -6.00
N ILE A 65 19.54 -21.62 -6.36
CA ILE A 65 19.83 -20.27 -5.88
C ILE A 65 18.93 -19.23 -6.54
N ASP A 66 18.42 -19.45 -7.73
CA ASP A 66 17.50 -18.56 -8.40
C ASP A 66 16.14 -18.56 -7.70
N GLU A 67 15.62 -19.74 -7.33
CA GLU A 67 14.43 -19.87 -6.48
C GLU A 67 14.66 -19.22 -5.11
N LEU A 68 15.79 -19.46 -4.48
CA LEU A 68 16.14 -18.88 -3.19
C LEU A 68 16.25 -17.36 -3.24
N HIS A 69 16.81 -16.81 -4.32
CA HIS A 69 16.90 -15.36 -4.52
C HIS A 69 15.54 -14.71 -4.66
N ILE A 70 14.63 -15.29 -5.44
CA ILE A 70 13.26 -14.79 -5.59
C ILE A 70 12.56 -14.78 -4.24
N TYR A 71 12.66 -15.88 -3.48
CA TYR A 71 12.06 -15.96 -2.14
C TYR A 71 12.62 -14.90 -1.16
N LEU A 72 13.94 -14.66 -1.21
CA LEU A 72 14.57 -13.63 -0.37
C LEU A 72 14.15 -12.22 -0.79
N ASP A 73 13.93 -11.98 -2.08
CA ASP A 73 13.40 -10.71 -2.59
C ASP A 73 11.96 -10.49 -2.13
N ASP A 74 11.11 -11.51 -2.19
CA ASP A 74 9.74 -11.45 -1.70
C ASP A 74 9.72 -11.17 -0.19
N MET A 75 10.55 -11.88 0.59
CA MET A 75 10.68 -11.63 2.02
C MET A 75 11.15 -10.21 2.35
N GLU A 76 12.07 -9.66 1.58
CA GLU A 76 12.56 -8.28 1.80
C GLU A 76 11.45 -7.24 1.59
N ASN A 77 10.44 -7.56 0.79
CA ASN A 77 9.32 -6.65 0.52
C ASN A 77 8.13 -6.86 1.47
N ASP A 78 7.93 -8.08 1.95
CA ASP A 78 6.80 -8.43 2.83
C ASP A 78 7.10 -8.18 4.31
N PHE A 79 8.37 -8.14 4.71
CA PHE A 79 8.75 -7.97 6.12
C PHE A 79 9.32 -6.59 6.40
N ASN A 80 8.76 -5.95 7.43
CA ASN A 80 9.36 -4.78 8.02
C ASN A 80 10.70 -5.18 8.69
N THR A 81 11.78 -4.71 8.11
CA THR A 81 13.15 -5.10 8.45
C THR A 81 13.63 -4.64 9.82
N TYR A 82 12.87 -3.82 10.52
CA TYR A 82 13.29 -3.06 11.69
C TYR A 82 12.54 -3.38 13.00
N GLY A 83 12.02 -4.56 13.19
CA GLY A 83 11.54 -4.97 14.50
C GLY A 83 10.40 -4.10 15.10
N LEU A 84 10.15 -4.23 16.42
CA LEU A 84 9.02 -3.60 17.11
C LEU A 84 9.24 -2.11 17.38
N HIS A 85 8.21 -1.29 17.17
CA HIS A 85 8.23 0.11 17.57
C HIS A 85 8.46 0.25 19.08
N HIS A 86 9.40 1.12 19.42
CA HIS A 86 9.61 1.55 20.79
C HIS A 86 8.85 2.83 21.05
N LEU A 87 7.95 2.81 22.02
CA LEU A 87 7.13 3.95 22.40
C LEU A 87 7.96 5.21 22.61
N GLY A 88 7.64 6.26 21.89
CA GLY A 88 8.32 7.56 21.97
C GLY A 88 9.71 7.62 21.32
N LYS A 89 10.20 6.53 20.72
CA LYS A 89 11.45 6.55 19.95
C LYS A 89 11.22 7.27 18.61
N ILE A 90 11.99 8.33 18.39
CA ILE A 90 12.04 9.00 17.08
C ILE A 90 13.14 8.33 16.25
N LEU A 91 12.77 7.91 15.03
CA LEU A 91 13.73 7.32 14.11
C LEU A 91 14.72 8.37 13.61
N THR A 92 15.99 7.96 13.42
CA THR A 92 17.06 8.82 12.93
C THR A 92 18.00 8.06 11.99
N GLY A 93 18.78 8.79 11.21
CA GLY A 93 19.80 8.21 10.37
C GLY A 93 19.28 7.15 9.42
N TYR A 94 19.93 5.99 9.39
CA TYR A 94 19.61 4.91 8.47
C TYR A 94 18.20 4.33 8.70
N GLU A 95 17.78 4.15 9.96
CA GLU A 95 16.44 3.63 10.29
C GLU A 95 15.33 4.53 9.73
N LEU A 96 15.49 5.85 9.85
CA LEU A 96 14.54 6.82 9.29
C LEU A 96 14.54 6.78 7.76
N ALA A 97 15.71 6.65 7.13
CA ALA A 97 15.82 6.61 5.68
C ALA A 97 15.12 5.38 5.07
N GLU A 98 15.25 4.22 5.70
CA GLU A 98 14.57 2.99 5.26
C GLU A 98 13.06 3.07 5.49
N GLU A 99 12.61 3.64 6.61
CA GLU A 99 11.18 3.84 6.87
C GLU A 99 10.54 4.77 5.83
N VAL A 100 11.23 5.83 5.42
CA VAL A 100 10.79 6.70 4.32
C VAL A 100 10.63 5.90 3.02
N VAL A 101 11.58 5.00 2.71
CA VAL A 101 11.49 4.13 1.53
C VAL A 101 10.27 3.22 1.65
N THR A 102 10.06 2.58 2.79
CA THR A 102 8.92 1.68 3.03
C THR A 102 7.59 2.42 2.83
N ILE A 103 7.42 3.58 3.44
CA ILE A 103 6.19 4.36 3.33
C ILE A 103 5.97 4.87 1.90
N VAL A 104 6.97 5.47 1.26
CA VAL A 104 6.78 6.04 -0.07
C VAL A 104 6.49 4.97 -1.12
N THR A 105 7.11 3.78 -1.00
CA THR A 105 6.85 2.67 -1.93
C THR A 105 5.48 2.04 -1.73
N SER A 106 4.95 2.01 -0.50
CA SER A 106 3.60 1.52 -0.21
C SER A 106 2.50 2.50 -0.65
N GLN A 107 2.78 3.80 -0.66
CA GLN A 107 1.79 4.85 -0.92
C GLN A 107 1.85 5.43 -2.34
N THR A 108 2.93 5.18 -3.07
CA THR A 108 3.14 5.72 -4.42
C THR A 108 3.70 4.67 -5.37
N LYS A 109 3.66 4.95 -6.65
CA LYS A 109 4.31 4.14 -7.68
C LYS A 109 5.74 4.60 -7.95
N ILE A 110 6.49 4.99 -6.93
CA ILE A 110 7.79 5.66 -7.10
C ILE A 110 8.79 4.82 -7.90
N TYR A 111 8.78 3.50 -7.77
CA TYR A 111 9.67 2.65 -8.57
C TYR A 111 9.31 2.64 -10.05
N ASP A 112 8.01 2.65 -10.42
CA ASP A 112 7.58 2.77 -11.81
C ASP A 112 8.00 4.13 -12.39
N GLN A 113 7.84 5.19 -11.60
CA GLN A 113 8.23 6.56 -11.97
C GLN A 113 9.76 6.70 -12.11
N LEU A 114 10.55 6.06 -11.24
CA LEU A 114 12.00 5.99 -11.36
C LEU A 114 12.45 5.14 -12.56
N LEU A 115 11.71 4.10 -12.88
CA LEU A 115 11.96 3.28 -14.07
C LEU A 115 11.83 4.13 -15.35
N GLU A 116 10.80 4.95 -15.44
CA GLU A 116 10.61 5.90 -16.56
C GLU A 116 11.77 6.88 -16.68
N LEU A 117 12.28 7.38 -15.56
CA LEU A 117 13.41 8.34 -15.56
C LEU A 117 14.75 7.67 -15.93
N LEU A 118 15.08 6.55 -15.28
CA LEU A 118 16.41 5.91 -15.38
C LEU A 118 16.51 4.94 -16.55
N TYR A 119 15.38 4.37 -16.96
CA TYR A 119 15.29 3.35 -18.02
C TYR A 119 14.10 3.60 -18.96
N PRO A 120 14.10 4.69 -19.75
CA PRO A 120 12.96 5.05 -20.62
C PRO A 120 12.52 3.92 -21.58
N LYS A 121 13.44 3.01 -21.94
CA LYS A 121 13.12 1.84 -22.79
C LYS A 121 12.30 0.77 -22.09
N LEU A 122 12.21 0.81 -20.76
CA LEU A 122 11.45 -0.11 -19.92
C LEU A 122 10.19 0.54 -19.31
N SER A 123 9.84 1.76 -19.71
CA SER A 123 8.71 2.54 -19.15
C SER A 123 7.33 1.88 -19.29
N GLY A 124 7.21 0.86 -20.13
CA GLY A 124 5.97 0.05 -20.25
C GLY A 124 5.84 -1.08 -19.22
N LEU A 125 6.89 -1.34 -18.43
CA LEU A 125 6.92 -2.38 -17.41
C LEU A 125 6.56 -1.80 -16.05
N LYS A 126 6.05 -2.67 -15.16
CA LYS A 126 5.76 -2.37 -13.76
C LYS A 126 6.84 -2.98 -12.87
N PHE A 127 7.28 -2.21 -11.86
CA PHE A 127 8.37 -2.66 -11.01
C PHE A 127 8.02 -3.96 -10.28
N TYR A 128 6.88 -4.03 -9.61
CA TYR A 128 6.49 -5.19 -8.82
C TYR A 128 6.02 -6.38 -9.68
N ASP A 129 5.41 -6.14 -10.84
CA ASP A 129 4.83 -7.19 -11.67
C ASP A 129 5.85 -7.79 -12.66
N ASP A 130 6.77 -6.96 -13.19
CA ASP A 130 7.60 -7.35 -14.33
C ASP A 130 9.11 -7.36 -14.02
N ILE A 131 9.57 -6.49 -13.11
CA ILE A 131 10.99 -6.21 -12.85
C ILE A 131 11.49 -6.95 -11.61
N GLN A 132 10.78 -6.77 -10.48
CA GLN A 132 11.17 -7.37 -9.22
C GLN A 132 11.06 -8.89 -9.29
N GLY A 133 12.03 -9.61 -8.73
CA GLY A 133 12.10 -11.07 -8.80
C GLY A 133 12.44 -11.63 -10.20
N ASN A 134 12.53 -10.80 -11.22
CA ASN A 134 12.91 -11.22 -12.56
C ASN A 134 14.42 -11.11 -12.78
N LEU A 135 15.10 -12.23 -12.90
CA LEU A 135 16.55 -12.30 -13.08
C LEU A 135 17.08 -11.48 -14.26
N LYS A 136 16.27 -11.33 -15.31
CA LYS A 136 16.63 -10.53 -16.49
C LYS A 136 16.85 -9.06 -16.13
N TYR A 137 16.12 -8.57 -15.15
CA TYR A 137 16.13 -7.16 -14.73
C TYR A 137 16.71 -6.95 -13.33
N ALA A 138 17.41 -7.94 -12.76
CA ALA A 138 17.93 -7.86 -11.40
C ALA A 138 18.82 -6.64 -11.16
N LYS A 139 19.68 -6.27 -12.13
CA LYS A 139 20.55 -5.08 -12.04
C LYS A 139 19.78 -3.78 -12.04
N GLU A 140 18.72 -3.70 -12.84
CA GLU A 140 17.83 -2.56 -12.91
C GLU A 140 17.06 -2.42 -11.59
N ALA A 141 16.50 -3.51 -11.06
CA ALA A 141 15.83 -3.55 -9.76
C ALA A 141 16.74 -3.06 -8.63
N ASP A 142 17.95 -3.60 -8.52
CA ASP A 142 18.92 -3.22 -7.49
C ASP A 142 19.33 -1.74 -7.61
N ARG A 143 19.46 -1.23 -8.83
CA ARG A 143 19.79 0.18 -9.06
C ARG A 143 18.65 1.12 -8.66
N LEU A 144 17.39 0.76 -8.95
CA LEU A 144 16.23 1.54 -8.53
C LEU A 144 16.11 1.58 -7.01
N LYS A 145 16.23 0.42 -6.34
CA LYS A 145 16.24 0.32 -4.87
C LYS A 145 17.38 1.14 -4.26
N SER A 146 18.60 0.99 -4.78
CA SER A 146 19.78 1.74 -4.31
C SER A 146 19.65 3.24 -4.52
N PHE A 147 19.06 3.68 -5.65
CA PHE A 147 18.80 5.08 -5.91
C PHE A 147 17.86 5.66 -4.85
N LEU A 148 16.73 5.02 -4.58
CA LEU A 148 15.75 5.49 -3.63
C LEU A 148 16.30 5.51 -2.19
N LYS A 149 17.05 4.48 -1.79
CA LYS A 149 17.76 4.44 -0.49
C LYS A 149 18.78 5.58 -0.34
N ASN A 150 19.56 5.84 -1.39
CA ASN A 150 20.52 6.96 -1.39
C ASN A 150 19.79 8.31 -1.32
N TYR A 151 18.72 8.49 -2.11
CA TYR A 151 17.91 9.69 -2.11
C TYR A 151 17.33 9.97 -0.71
N SER A 152 16.69 8.97 -0.09
CA SER A 152 16.13 9.06 1.25
C SER A 152 17.20 9.36 2.31
N SER A 153 18.36 8.69 2.24
CA SER A 153 19.48 8.95 3.15
C SER A 153 19.98 10.39 3.06
N ARG A 154 20.05 10.97 1.88
CA ARG A 154 20.44 12.37 1.68
C ARG A 154 19.42 13.35 2.22
N LEU A 155 18.12 13.06 2.08
CA LEU A 155 17.06 13.85 2.71
C LEU A 155 17.20 13.85 4.25
N VAL A 156 17.38 12.67 4.85
CA VAL A 156 17.57 12.53 6.31
C VAL A 156 18.83 13.26 6.80
N ASN A 157 19.86 13.34 5.96
CA ASN A 157 21.09 14.07 6.25
C ASN A 157 21.01 15.58 5.95
N GLY A 158 19.82 16.11 5.65
CA GLY A 158 19.56 17.54 5.56
C GLY A 158 19.57 18.15 4.16
N SER A 159 19.66 17.35 3.10
CA SER A 159 19.38 17.85 1.73
C SER A 159 17.88 18.08 1.57
N SER A 160 17.46 19.08 0.79
CA SER A 160 16.05 19.26 0.45
C SER A 160 15.66 18.43 -0.78
N ALA A 161 14.40 18.01 -0.85
CA ALA A 161 13.87 17.30 -2.01
C ALA A 161 14.03 18.14 -3.30
N LYS A 162 13.87 19.45 -3.23
CA LYS A 162 14.02 20.35 -4.38
C LYS A 162 15.45 20.36 -4.92
N GLU A 163 16.46 20.38 -4.04
CA GLU A 163 17.87 20.33 -4.43
C GLU A 163 18.23 19.01 -5.07
N LEU A 164 17.79 17.89 -4.47
CA LEU A 164 18.03 16.56 -5.00
C LEU A 164 17.31 16.36 -6.35
N ASN A 165 16.07 16.83 -6.47
CA ASN A 165 15.31 16.76 -7.73
C ASN A 165 16.05 17.49 -8.87
N LYS A 166 16.58 18.68 -8.58
CA LYS A 166 17.38 19.42 -9.56
C LYS A 166 18.67 18.66 -9.94
N GLU A 167 19.35 18.07 -8.96
CA GLU A 167 20.58 17.29 -9.19
C GLU A 167 20.32 16.06 -10.06
N PHE A 168 19.24 15.32 -9.78
CA PHE A 168 18.88 14.09 -10.48
C PHE A 168 18.04 14.31 -11.75
N GLY A 169 17.75 15.57 -12.11
CA GLY A 169 16.97 15.90 -13.31
C GLY A 169 15.48 15.53 -13.21
N ILE A 170 14.93 15.46 -12.00
CA ILE A 170 13.51 15.21 -11.75
C ILE A 170 12.75 16.52 -11.96
N LEU A 171 11.88 16.52 -12.99
CA LEU A 171 11.20 17.74 -13.42
C LEU A 171 9.99 18.07 -12.55
N GLU A 172 9.83 19.35 -12.24
CA GLU A 172 8.66 19.86 -11.52
C GLU A 172 7.36 19.57 -12.29
N GLY A 173 6.30 19.23 -11.55
CA GLY A 173 5.00 18.87 -12.13
C GLY A 173 4.86 17.41 -12.56
N THR A 174 5.92 16.60 -12.46
CA THR A 174 5.85 15.15 -12.70
C THR A 174 5.35 14.41 -11.45
N SER A 175 4.77 13.21 -11.65
CA SER A 175 4.38 12.34 -10.53
C SER A 175 5.58 11.97 -9.65
N LEU A 176 6.76 11.73 -10.25
CA LEU A 176 7.98 11.45 -9.51
C LEU A 176 8.39 12.64 -8.61
N TYR A 177 8.27 13.86 -9.11
CA TYR A 177 8.55 15.06 -8.31
C TYR A 177 7.65 15.14 -7.07
N ASN A 178 6.36 14.84 -7.22
CA ASN A 178 5.43 14.81 -6.10
C ASN A 178 5.76 13.68 -5.10
N SER A 179 6.11 12.49 -5.59
CA SER A 179 6.52 11.37 -4.73
C SER A 179 7.81 11.68 -3.95
N THR A 180 8.74 12.43 -4.53
CA THR A 180 9.96 12.84 -3.84
C THR A 180 9.73 13.96 -2.81
N LEU A 181 8.80 14.88 -3.04
CA LEU A 181 8.36 15.84 -2.03
C LEU A 181 7.66 15.13 -0.87
N TYR A 182 6.89 14.08 -1.17
CA TYR A 182 6.25 13.27 -0.13
C TYR A 182 7.26 12.56 0.77
N CYS A 183 8.42 12.14 0.27
CA CYS A 183 9.51 11.63 1.14
C CYS A 183 9.92 12.64 2.22
N GLU A 184 10.01 13.92 1.88
CA GLU A 184 10.34 14.99 2.85
C GLU A 184 9.21 15.18 3.88
N GLU A 185 7.95 15.12 3.45
CA GLU A 185 6.78 15.17 4.33
C GLU A 185 6.74 13.99 5.31
N ILE A 186 7.04 12.77 4.85
CA ILE A 186 7.16 11.56 5.70
C ILE A 186 8.18 11.80 6.82
N ILE A 187 9.37 12.30 6.49
CA ILE A 187 10.41 12.61 7.49
C ILE A 187 9.87 13.55 8.57
N LEU A 188 9.23 14.65 8.15
CA LEU A 188 8.66 15.63 9.08
C LEU A 188 7.57 15.01 9.97
N ASN A 189 6.73 14.13 9.42
CA ASN A 189 5.65 13.49 10.16
C ASN A 189 6.19 12.47 11.16
N ILE A 190 7.19 11.66 10.81
CA ILE A 190 7.85 10.74 11.75
C ILE A 190 8.51 11.51 12.89
N GLN A 191 9.18 12.63 12.60
CA GLN A 191 9.85 13.47 13.61
C GLN A 191 8.87 14.19 14.54
N ARG A 192 7.59 14.36 14.14
CA ARG A 192 6.52 14.94 14.96
C ARG A 192 5.88 13.96 15.95
N ASN A 193 6.53 12.85 16.25
CA ASN A 193 6.03 11.86 17.22
C ASN A 193 5.47 12.52 18.49
N ASN A 194 4.20 12.25 18.78
CA ASN A 194 3.47 12.85 19.91
C ASN A 194 3.04 11.81 20.96
N GLU A 195 3.60 10.61 20.94
CA GLU A 195 3.14 9.46 21.73
C GLU A 195 3.19 9.73 23.24
N TRP A 196 4.30 10.26 23.76
CA TRP A 196 4.42 10.59 25.18
C TRP A 196 3.43 11.67 25.61
N ASN A 197 3.24 12.71 24.81
CA ASN A 197 2.29 13.77 25.13
C ASN A 197 0.85 13.27 25.11
N ALA A 198 0.50 12.38 24.16
CA ALA A 198 -0.81 11.77 24.09
C ALA A 198 -1.10 10.89 25.31
N ILE A 199 -0.16 10.02 25.70
CA ILE A 199 -0.29 9.16 26.88
C ILE A 199 -0.44 10.02 28.18
N LEU A 200 0.43 11.01 28.37
CA LEU A 200 0.34 11.88 29.53
C LEU A 200 -0.97 12.68 29.56
N SER A 201 -1.48 13.09 28.39
CA SER A 201 -2.78 13.76 28.28
C SER A 201 -3.91 12.82 28.67
N ALA A 202 -3.93 11.59 28.16
CA ALA A 202 -4.91 10.59 28.50
C ALA A 202 -4.90 10.24 30.01
N LEU A 203 -3.73 10.02 30.58
CA LEU A 203 -3.57 9.74 32.01
C LEU A 203 -4.05 10.90 32.90
N ASN A 204 -3.98 12.14 32.41
CA ASN A 204 -4.52 13.31 33.08
C ASN A 204 -5.99 13.58 32.77
N GLY A 205 -6.71 12.67 32.12
CA GLY A 205 -8.13 12.81 31.75
C GLY A 205 -8.37 13.86 30.69
N ARG A 206 -7.38 14.25 29.91
CA ARG A 206 -7.50 15.22 28.83
C ARG A 206 -7.84 14.51 27.52
N TYR A 207 -8.49 15.22 26.61
CA TYR A 207 -8.80 14.72 25.28
C TYR A 207 -7.52 14.44 24.49
N VAL A 208 -7.47 13.29 23.85
CA VAL A 208 -6.49 12.92 22.83
C VAL A 208 -7.21 12.84 21.50
N LYS A 209 -6.67 13.51 20.49
CA LYS A 209 -7.27 13.53 19.16
C LYS A 209 -7.29 12.13 18.56
N ALA A 210 -8.40 11.76 17.95
CA ALA A 210 -8.51 10.48 17.21
C ALA A 210 -7.68 10.50 15.93
N GLY A 211 -7.08 9.35 15.60
CA GLY A 211 -6.30 9.12 14.40
C GLY A 211 -6.35 7.67 13.93
N LEU A 212 -5.89 7.41 12.72
CA LEU A 212 -5.91 6.05 12.16
C LEU A 212 -4.99 5.13 12.95
N PHE A 213 -5.53 4.00 13.39
CA PHE A 213 -4.78 2.90 13.97
C PHE A 213 -4.43 1.89 12.86
N ALA A 214 -3.33 2.14 12.19
CA ALA A 214 -2.84 1.30 11.10
C ALA A 214 -1.33 1.10 11.23
N ASP A 215 -0.79 0.24 10.39
CA ASP A 215 0.64 0.09 10.22
C ASP A 215 1.26 1.43 9.79
N PRO A 216 2.33 1.91 10.45
CA PRO A 216 3.00 3.15 10.06
C PRO A 216 3.57 3.15 8.63
N SER A 217 3.78 1.98 8.03
CA SER A 217 4.11 1.88 6.61
C SER A 217 3.00 2.45 5.69
N TYR A 218 1.77 2.57 6.22
CA TYR A 218 0.74 3.42 5.63
C TYR A 218 0.93 4.86 6.13
N GLY A 219 1.45 5.74 5.31
CA GLY A 219 1.78 7.13 5.67
C GLY A 219 0.67 7.93 6.37
N ASP A 220 -0.58 7.47 6.29
CA ASP A 220 -1.74 8.06 6.95
C ASP A 220 -1.78 7.85 8.46
N SER A 221 -1.02 6.90 8.99
CA SER A 221 -0.92 6.62 10.44
C SER A 221 0.17 7.44 11.14
N ILE A 222 0.92 8.24 10.40
CA ILE A 222 1.91 9.17 10.92
C ILE A 222 1.42 10.65 10.80
N PRO A 223 1.79 11.53 11.76
CA PRO A 223 2.55 11.26 12.99
C PRO A 223 1.79 10.38 13.97
N THR A 224 2.51 9.59 14.77
CA THR A 224 1.95 8.77 15.84
C THR A 224 1.57 9.59 17.07
N GLY A 225 0.81 9.00 18.02
CA GLY A 225 0.36 9.67 19.25
C GLY A 225 -1.06 10.18 19.18
N TYR A 226 -1.93 9.42 18.55
CA TYR A 226 -3.38 9.64 18.50
C TYR A 226 -4.13 8.54 19.27
N ASP A 227 -5.40 8.82 19.60
CA ASP A 227 -6.36 7.81 20.05
C ASP A 227 -6.84 7.02 18.81
N GLY A 228 -6.49 5.72 18.77
CA GLY A 228 -6.58 4.93 17.54
C GLY A 228 -7.99 4.46 17.17
N TYR A 229 -8.39 4.60 15.92
CA TYR A 229 -9.52 3.88 15.34
C TYR A 229 -9.05 2.89 14.25
N ALA A 230 -9.70 1.73 14.19
CA ALA A 230 -9.20 0.58 13.40
C ALA A 230 -9.52 0.62 11.90
N SER A 231 -10.30 1.58 11.44
CA SER A 231 -10.67 1.68 10.03
C SER A 231 -10.74 3.14 9.61
N ASP A 232 -10.11 3.44 8.47
CA ASP A 232 -10.08 4.79 7.91
C ASP A 232 -11.36 5.08 7.12
N PRO A 233 -12.26 5.93 7.64
CA PRO A 233 -13.48 6.29 6.91
C PRO A 233 -13.21 7.02 5.59
N THR A 234 -12.04 7.65 5.45
CA THR A 234 -11.67 8.37 4.22
C THR A 234 -11.30 7.44 3.07
N ARG A 235 -11.11 6.15 3.33
CA ARG A 235 -10.83 5.11 2.33
C ARG A 235 -12.05 4.25 2.00
N MET A 236 -13.21 4.58 2.57
CA MET A 236 -14.44 3.82 2.36
C MET A 236 -15.43 4.59 1.49
N PRO A 237 -16.06 3.86 0.55
CA PRO A 237 -15.83 2.45 0.23
C PRO A 237 -14.54 2.21 -0.54
N SER A 238 -13.90 1.03 -0.34
CA SER A 238 -12.78 0.60 -1.18
C SER A 238 -13.27 0.25 -2.59
N HIS A 239 -12.36 0.15 -3.57
CA HIS A 239 -12.69 -0.29 -4.92
C HIS A 239 -13.40 -1.65 -4.92
N ALA A 240 -12.86 -2.63 -4.18
CA ALA A 240 -13.43 -3.97 -4.10
C ALA A 240 -14.83 -3.99 -3.44
N ALA A 241 -15.01 -3.14 -2.42
CA ALA A 241 -16.33 -2.95 -1.79
C ALA A 241 -17.34 -2.36 -2.76
N TYR A 242 -16.94 -1.36 -3.55
CA TYR A 242 -17.83 -0.76 -4.56
C TYR A 242 -18.22 -1.74 -5.66
N GLU A 243 -17.27 -2.50 -6.22
CA GLU A 243 -17.56 -3.52 -7.21
C GLU A 243 -18.50 -4.62 -6.68
N SER A 244 -18.34 -4.98 -5.39
CA SER A 244 -19.22 -5.93 -4.74
C SER A 244 -20.62 -5.37 -4.53
N ALA A 245 -20.73 -4.11 -4.12
CA ALA A 245 -21.99 -3.42 -3.97
C ALA A 245 -22.76 -3.29 -5.30
N VAL A 246 -22.07 -2.95 -6.38
CA VAL A 246 -22.69 -2.91 -7.73
C VAL A 246 -23.36 -4.23 -8.06
N ARG A 247 -22.64 -5.36 -7.87
CA ARG A 247 -23.20 -6.70 -8.13
C ARG A 247 -24.42 -7.02 -7.25
N ILE A 248 -24.35 -6.67 -5.96
CA ILE A 248 -25.46 -6.90 -5.01
C ILE A 248 -26.68 -6.08 -5.42
N VAL A 249 -26.51 -4.80 -5.69
CA VAL A 249 -27.60 -3.90 -6.05
C VAL A 249 -28.21 -4.30 -7.39
N ASP A 250 -27.41 -4.62 -8.39
CA ASP A 250 -27.89 -5.07 -9.71
C ASP A 250 -28.75 -6.35 -9.57
N MET A 251 -28.28 -7.32 -8.78
CA MET A 251 -29.04 -8.54 -8.52
C MET A 251 -30.37 -8.24 -7.79
N LEU A 252 -30.36 -7.36 -6.80
CA LEU A 252 -31.58 -6.99 -6.08
C LEU A 252 -32.57 -6.25 -6.97
N LEU A 253 -32.09 -5.31 -7.78
CA LEU A 253 -32.93 -4.53 -8.69
C LEU A 253 -33.46 -5.39 -9.85
N ALA A 254 -32.68 -6.30 -10.41
CA ALA A 254 -33.13 -7.24 -11.42
C ALA A 254 -34.28 -8.12 -10.89
N ASN A 255 -34.09 -8.75 -9.72
CA ASN A 255 -35.10 -9.56 -9.08
C ASN A 255 -36.40 -8.77 -8.80
N TYR A 256 -36.27 -7.55 -8.31
CA TYR A 256 -37.45 -6.70 -8.06
C TYR A 256 -38.18 -6.35 -9.34
N TYR A 257 -37.45 -5.96 -10.40
CA TYR A 257 -38.04 -5.60 -11.69
C TYR A 257 -38.75 -6.79 -12.35
N GLU A 258 -38.17 -7.96 -12.29
CA GLU A 258 -38.80 -9.20 -12.84
C GLU A 258 -40.11 -9.57 -12.11
N GLN A 259 -40.14 -9.35 -10.78
CA GLN A 259 -41.33 -9.67 -9.98
C GLN A 259 -42.44 -8.64 -10.12
N HIS A 260 -42.10 -7.37 -10.33
CA HIS A 260 -43.06 -6.26 -10.24
C HIS A 260 -43.29 -5.50 -11.56
N GLY A 261 -42.46 -5.75 -12.59
CA GLY A 261 -42.52 -5.06 -13.89
C GLY A 261 -42.18 -3.56 -13.80
N LYS A 262 -41.62 -3.10 -12.68
CA LYS A 262 -41.23 -1.71 -12.47
C LYS A 262 -40.06 -1.61 -11.46
N TRP A 263 -39.32 -0.51 -11.51
CA TRP A 263 -38.28 -0.24 -10.55
C TRP A 263 -38.84 0.21 -9.18
N PRO A 264 -38.16 -0.06 -8.06
CA PRO A 264 -38.52 0.51 -6.77
C PRO A 264 -38.29 2.01 -6.80
N GLU A 265 -39.20 2.77 -6.20
CA GLU A 265 -39.05 4.23 -6.05
C GLU A 265 -38.17 4.56 -4.83
N LEU A 266 -38.32 3.77 -3.77
CA LEU A 266 -37.61 3.93 -2.49
C LEU A 266 -37.16 2.56 -1.98
N THR A 267 -35.94 2.48 -1.46
CA THR A 267 -35.46 1.34 -0.69
C THR A 267 -34.93 1.79 0.66
N SER A 268 -34.71 0.85 1.59
CA SER A 268 -34.13 1.14 2.89
C SER A 268 -32.87 0.34 3.13
N LEU A 269 -31.85 0.97 3.66
CA LEU A 269 -30.61 0.34 4.10
C LEU A 269 -30.38 0.57 5.58
N ILE A 270 -29.95 -0.48 6.28
CA ILE A 270 -29.50 -0.41 7.67
C ILE A 270 -27.98 -0.53 7.65
N LEU A 271 -27.28 0.56 8.00
CA LEU A 271 -25.84 0.59 8.04
C LEU A 271 -25.31 0.37 9.46
N TRP A 272 -24.64 -0.75 9.67
CA TRP A 272 -23.98 -1.07 10.92
C TRP A 272 -22.50 -0.69 10.86
N GLY A 273 -22.03 0.10 11.82
CA GLY A 273 -20.63 0.55 11.84
C GLY A 273 -19.60 -0.59 11.82
N THR A 274 -19.88 -1.70 12.51
CA THR A 274 -19.02 -2.89 12.51
C THR A 274 -19.02 -3.62 11.16
N GLU A 275 -20.15 -3.65 10.46
CA GLU A 275 -20.26 -4.24 9.12
C GLU A 275 -19.48 -3.37 8.13
N ILE A 276 -19.71 -2.05 8.14
CA ILE A 276 -19.00 -1.10 7.28
C ILE A 276 -17.48 -1.27 7.42
N SER A 277 -16.97 -1.35 8.66
CA SER A 277 -15.53 -1.53 8.92
C SER A 277 -15.02 -2.88 8.41
N ARG A 278 -15.80 -3.95 8.60
CA ARG A 278 -15.40 -5.30 8.20
C ARG A 278 -15.43 -5.53 6.71
N THR A 279 -16.33 -4.87 6.00
CA THR A 279 -16.53 -5.02 4.55
C THR A 279 -15.89 -3.89 3.74
N GLU A 280 -15.10 -3.03 4.39
CA GLU A 280 -14.49 -1.85 3.76
C GLU A 280 -15.53 -0.94 3.07
N GLY A 281 -16.76 -0.91 3.59
CA GLY A 281 -17.80 0.02 3.18
C GLY A 281 -18.76 -0.49 2.10
N ILE A 282 -19.04 -1.80 2.00
CA ILE A 282 -20.02 -2.33 1.03
C ILE A 282 -21.37 -1.62 1.17
N GLY A 283 -21.94 -1.52 2.37
CA GLY A 283 -23.24 -0.86 2.58
C GLY A 283 -23.24 0.63 2.18
N VAL A 284 -22.11 1.33 2.40
CA VAL A 284 -21.93 2.72 1.93
C VAL A 284 -21.91 2.77 0.40
N ALA A 285 -21.24 1.82 -0.25
CA ALA A 285 -21.19 1.71 -1.70
C ALA A 285 -22.56 1.37 -2.31
N GLU A 286 -23.35 0.47 -1.68
CA GLU A 286 -24.73 0.18 -2.08
C GLU A 286 -25.59 1.43 -2.05
N PHE A 287 -25.49 2.24 -0.98
CA PHE A 287 -26.16 3.54 -0.88
C PHE A 287 -25.79 4.47 -2.06
N MET A 288 -24.48 4.62 -2.33
CA MET A 288 -24.02 5.49 -3.42
C MET A 288 -24.50 4.99 -4.78
N TYR A 289 -24.38 3.70 -5.04
CA TYR A 289 -24.75 3.14 -6.34
C TYR A 289 -26.28 3.15 -6.59
N LEU A 290 -27.10 2.93 -5.57
CA LEU A 290 -28.56 3.10 -5.67
C LEU A 290 -28.95 4.52 -6.10
N LEU A 291 -28.31 5.52 -5.53
CA LEU A 291 -28.46 6.93 -5.92
C LEU A 291 -27.86 7.24 -7.30
N GLY A 292 -27.19 6.27 -7.94
CA GLY A 292 -26.52 6.45 -9.22
C GLY A 292 -25.25 7.28 -9.12
N CYS A 293 -24.48 7.06 -8.08
CA CYS A 293 -23.20 7.73 -7.82
C CYS A 293 -22.08 6.71 -7.72
N LYS A 294 -20.84 7.14 -7.98
CA LYS A 294 -19.62 6.37 -7.77
C LYS A 294 -18.57 7.19 -7.03
N PRO A 295 -17.74 6.55 -6.20
CA PRO A 295 -16.62 7.24 -5.56
C PRO A 295 -15.54 7.61 -6.59
N VAL A 296 -14.84 8.70 -6.30
CA VAL A 296 -13.59 9.08 -6.97
C VAL A 296 -12.44 8.81 -6.01
N TRP A 297 -11.52 7.92 -6.37
CA TRP A 297 -10.39 7.56 -5.52
C TRP A 297 -9.09 8.21 -5.98
N ALA A 298 -8.24 8.52 -5.00
CA ALA A 298 -6.83 8.78 -5.23
C ALA A 298 -6.07 7.45 -5.46
N ASP A 299 -4.83 7.53 -5.95
CA ASP A 299 -3.96 6.35 -6.14
C ASP A 299 -3.71 5.54 -4.85
N ASN A 300 -3.73 6.19 -3.70
CA ASN A 300 -3.60 5.56 -2.39
C ASN A 300 -4.90 4.99 -1.82
N GLY A 301 -6.00 4.96 -2.60
CA GLY A 301 -7.29 4.44 -2.21
C GLY A 301 -8.16 5.37 -1.36
N LYS A 302 -7.72 6.61 -1.08
CA LYS A 302 -8.59 7.61 -0.45
C LYS A 302 -9.70 8.05 -1.38
N VAL A 303 -10.92 8.15 -0.84
CA VAL A 303 -12.06 8.71 -1.57
C VAL A 303 -11.93 10.23 -1.56
N LEU A 304 -11.72 10.81 -2.75
CA LEU A 304 -11.59 12.25 -2.95
C LEU A 304 -12.93 12.92 -3.16
N GLY A 305 -13.93 12.16 -3.63
CA GLY A 305 -15.21 12.68 -4.01
C GLY A 305 -16.19 11.65 -4.49
N VAL A 306 -17.34 12.13 -4.91
CA VAL A 306 -18.41 11.35 -5.50
C VAL A 306 -18.78 12.01 -6.83
N GLU A 307 -18.90 11.21 -7.89
CA GLU A 307 -19.43 11.68 -9.16
C GLU A 307 -20.72 10.95 -9.51
N GLN A 308 -21.58 11.64 -10.23
CA GLN A 308 -22.83 11.06 -10.72
C GLN A 308 -22.55 10.20 -11.95
N ILE A 309 -23.12 9.00 -11.98
CA ILE A 309 -23.15 8.16 -13.17
C ILE A 309 -24.21 8.73 -14.11
N PRO A 310 -23.91 8.98 -15.40
CA PRO A 310 -24.89 9.41 -16.38
C PRO A 310 -26.11 8.48 -16.39
N ILE A 311 -27.31 9.03 -16.57
CA ILE A 311 -28.56 8.26 -16.46
C ILE A 311 -28.65 7.17 -17.53
N ASP A 312 -28.07 7.39 -18.68
CA ASP A 312 -27.98 6.46 -19.80
C ASP A 312 -26.96 5.32 -19.57
N GLU A 313 -26.05 5.48 -18.63
CA GLU A 313 -25.09 4.46 -18.17
C GLU A 313 -25.60 3.64 -16.97
N LEU A 314 -26.69 4.09 -16.31
CA LEU A 314 -27.32 3.33 -15.22
C LEU A 314 -28.15 2.17 -15.78
N THR A 315 -27.50 1.01 -15.89
CA THR A 315 -28.09 -0.21 -16.44
C THR A 315 -28.06 -1.34 -15.45
N VAL A 316 -29.00 -2.29 -15.60
CA VAL A 316 -29.04 -3.56 -14.86
C VAL A 316 -29.21 -4.68 -15.89
N THR A 317 -28.45 -5.76 -15.72
CA THR A 317 -28.61 -6.98 -16.51
C THR A 317 -29.64 -7.89 -15.83
N LEU A 318 -30.75 -8.19 -16.51
CA LEU A 318 -31.79 -9.10 -16.05
C LEU A 318 -31.36 -10.58 -16.17
N ASN A 319 -32.09 -11.48 -15.51
CA ASN A 319 -31.75 -12.90 -15.49
C ASN A 319 -31.83 -13.56 -16.89
N ASP A 320 -32.58 -12.98 -17.82
CA ASP A 320 -32.65 -13.41 -19.25
C ASP A 320 -31.45 -12.88 -20.07
N GLY A 321 -30.54 -12.12 -19.46
CA GLY A 321 -29.38 -11.51 -20.12
C GLY A 321 -29.67 -10.18 -20.82
N SER A 322 -30.90 -9.68 -20.80
CA SER A 322 -31.23 -8.37 -21.35
C SER A 322 -30.69 -7.25 -20.45
N VAL A 323 -30.21 -6.15 -21.04
CA VAL A 323 -29.72 -4.98 -20.33
C VAL A 323 -30.78 -3.89 -20.39
N VAL A 324 -31.20 -3.42 -19.24
CA VAL A 324 -32.28 -2.42 -19.09
C VAL A 324 -31.79 -1.21 -18.31
N ASN A 325 -32.12 0.00 -18.78
CA ASN A 325 -31.82 1.22 -18.04
C ASN A 325 -32.67 1.30 -16.77
N ARG A 326 -32.06 1.80 -15.69
CA ARG A 326 -32.72 2.00 -14.42
C ARG A 326 -32.71 3.49 -14.01
N PRO A 327 -33.70 3.95 -13.27
CA PRO A 327 -33.67 5.27 -12.65
C PRO A 327 -32.70 5.28 -11.45
N ARG A 328 -32.47 6.46 -10.89
CA ARG A 328 -31.91 6.63 -9.54
C ARG A 328 -32.97 6.21 -8.54
N ILE A 329 -32.56 5.46 -7.52
CA ILE A 329 -33.47 4.94 -6.50
C ILE A 329 -33.26 5.74 -5.21
N ASP A 330 -34.33 6.29 -4.65
CA ASP A 330 -34.27 6.95 -3.35
C ASP A 330 -33.95 5.95 -2.24
N VAL A 331 -33.13 6.34 -1.27
CA VAL A 331 -32.69 5.45 -0.21
C VAL A 331 -32.98 6.07 1.16
N PHE A 332 -33.74 5.36 1.96
CA PHE A 332 -33.88 5.65 3.39
C PHE A 332 -32.76 4.92 4.15
N VAL A 333 -31.86 5.68 4.79
CA VAL A 333 -30.73 5.10 5.53
C VAL A 333 -30.99 5.18 7.03
N SER A 334 -30.94 4.02 7.71
CA SER A 334 -30.91 3.92 9.16
C SER A 334 -29.49 3.52 9.60
N MET A 335 -28.85 4.35 10.42
CA MET A 335 -27.52 4.07 10.94
C MET A 335 -27.58 3.69 12.40
N VAL A 336 -27.01 2.52 12.73
CA VAL A 336 -26.89 2.03 14.08
C VAL A 336 -25.43 2.06 14.50
N THR A 337 -24.94 3.25 14.86
CA THR A 337 -23.53 3.41 15.26
C THR A 337 -23.34 4.71 16.02
N ASN A 338 -22.33 4.73 16.90
CA ASN A 338 -21.85 5.95 17.55
C ASN A 338 -20.93 6.80 16.63
N ASN A 339 -20.71 6.36 15.40
CA ASN A 339 -19.80 7.02 14.47
C ASN A 339 -20.46 8.21 13.74
N LYS A 340 -20.70 9.30 14.47
CA LYS A 340 -21.17 10.57 13.88
C LYS A 340 -20.25 11.09 12.79
N ASP A 341 -18.97 10.79 12.88
CA ASP A 341 -17.95 11.27 11.94
C ASP A 341 -18.12 10.68 10.53
N TRP A 342 -18.61 9.45 10.41
CA TRP A 342 -18.96 8.82 9.14
C TRP A 342 -20.12 9.52 8.42
N ILE A 343 -21.15 9.90 9.18
CA ILE A 343 -22.30 10.59 8.64
C ILE A 343 -21.91 12.00 8.19
N THR A 344 -21.14 12.71 9.00
CA THR A 344 -20.68 14.06 8.67
C THR A 344 -19.85 14.05 7.40
N TRP A 345 -18.98 13.06 7.23
CA TRP A 345 -18.19 12.92 6.03
C TRP A 345 -19.07 12.64 4.79
N MET A 346 -20.00 11.68 4.84
CA MET A 346 -20.91 11.40 3.74
C MET A 346 -21.81 12.58 3.39
N LEU A 347 -22.33 13.32 4.39
CA LEU A 347 -23.21 14.48 4.17
C LEU A 347 -22.47 15.68 3.59
N THR A 348 -21.17 15.86 3.87
CA THR A 348 -20.37 16.93 3.24
C THR A 348 -20.17 16.72 1.75
N TRP A 349 -20.33 15.49 1.24
CA TRP A 349 -20.28 15.19 -0.18
C TRP A 349 -21.60 15.41 -0.90
N SER A 350 -22.73 15.21 -0.22
CA SER A 350 -24.06 15.43 -0.80
C SER A 350 -24.43 16.90 -0.95
N SER A 351 -23.69 17.81 -0.32
CA SER A 351 -23.96 19.26 -0.33
C SER A 351 -23.07 20.05 -1.32
N ARG A 352 -22.22 19.39 -2.10
CA ARG A 352 -21.42 19.95 -3.18
C ARG A 352 -21.90 19.44 -4.54
#